data_d7ba1b87c8ca017847f529ecbddbde21
#
_entry.id   d7ba1b87c8ca017847f529ecbddbde21
#
_cell.length_a   1.000
_cell.length_b   1.000
_cell.length_c   1.000
_cell.angle_alpha   90.00
_cell.angle_beta   90.00
_cell.angle_gamma   90.00
#
_symmetry.space_group_name_H-M   'P 1'
#
loop_
_entity.id
_entity.type
_entity.pdbx_description
1 polymer ?
#
loop_
_entity_poly.entity_id
_entity_poly.type
_entity_poly.pdbx_seq_one_letter_code
_entity_poly.pdbx_strand_id
1 'polypeptide(L)'
;ALVWLDALARSEPDEPAHFSAAGRAHLMMGDLEGARLCFEAAEKKTAALGEAATEAQRGRVLRDRGDYFLTGLRFPEARTAFAAAMAKGETDVAAKVNSAVAAVYDGDLNSSRALLESGLANVVNADVNSKARAFISPSVVKNLNSIYELTARSPAEAKRAMNDFIKLVAPEDFDVTCMAT
;
A
#
# COMPACT_ATOMS: atom_id res chain seq x y z
N ALA A 1 19.16 8.12 4.96
CA ALA A 1 17.74 8.32 5.28
C ALA A 1 17.48 8.33 6.80
N LEU A 2 17.89 7.29 7.56
CA LEU A 2 17.61 7.19 9.02
C LEU A 2 18.12 8.38 9.83
N VAL A 3 19.33 8.88 9.55
CA VAL A 3 19.90 10.06 10.26
C VAL A 3 18.98 11.28 10.15
N TRP A 4 18.39 11.50 8.99
CA TRP A 4 17.45 12.61 8.77
C TRP A 4 16.10 12.38 9.45
N LEU A 5 15.59 11.13 9.44
CA LEU A 5 14.34 10.78 10.12
C LEU A 5 14.49 10.87 11.63
N ASP A 6 15.65 10.50 12.17
CA ASP A 6 15.99 10.65 13.58
C ASP A 6 16.11 12.13 14.00
N ALA A 7 16.69 12.97 13.13
CA ALA A 7 16.73 14.42 13.35
C ALA A 7 15.31 15.04 13.33
N LEU A 8 14.45 14.64 12.41
CA LEU A 8 13.05 15.08 12.35
C LEU A 8 12.27 14.61 13.59
N ALA A 9 12.41 13.38 14.01
CA ALA A 9 11.76 12.85 15.20
C ALA A 9 12.19 13.59 16.48
N ARG A 10 13.42 14.14 16.51
CA ARG A 10 13.89 14.97 17.62
C ARG A 10 13.38 16.41 17.54
N SER A 11 13.23 16.98 16.33
CA SER A 11 12.72 18.33 16.15
C SER A 11 11.21 18.43 16.38
N GLU A 12 10.48 17.39 16.01
CA GLU A 12 9.02 17.30 16.13
C GLU A 12 8.63 15.97 16.82
N PRO A 13 8.90 15.85 18.12
CA PRO A 13 8.79 14.58 18.84
C PRO A 13 7.34 14.08 18.98
N ASP A 14 6.36 14.93 18.74
CA ASP A 14 4.94 14.60 18.85
C ASP A 14 4.27 14.29 17.50
N GLU A 15 5.00 14.37 16.38
CA GLU A 15 4.47 14.04 15.06
C GLU A 15 4.60 12.53 14.76
N PRO A 16 3.48 11.77 14.76
CA PRO A 16 3.51 10.32 14.53
C PRO A 16 4.08 9.92 13.17
N ALA A 17 3.96 10.81 12.16
CA ALA A 17 4.38 10.50 10.80
C ALA A 17 5.89 10.26 10.68
N HIS A 18 6.71 10.91 11.51
CA HIS A 18 8.16 10.73 11.50
C HIS A 18 8.56 9.34 11.96
N PHE A 19 7.90 8.84 13.01
CA PHE A 19 8.10 7.47 13.52
C PHE A 19 7.63 6.43 12.50
N SER A 20 6.46 6.65 11.85
CA SER A 20 6.00 5.78 10.76
C SER A 20 7.01 5.73 9.60
N ALA A 21 7.58 6.87 9.21
CA ALA A 21 8.59 6.92 8.15
C ALA A 21 9.89 6.21 8.54
N ALA A 22 10.35 6.40 9.79
CA ALA A 22 11.53 5.70 10.32
C ALA A 22 11.30 4.18 10.36
N GLY A 23 10.14 3.73 10.83
CA GLY A 23 9.79 2.30 10.87
C GLY A 23 9.85 1.66 9.48
N ARG A 24 9.29 2.32 8.45
CA ARG A 24 9.38 1.83 7.06
C ARG A 24 10.83 1.80 6.54
N ALA A 25 11.66 2.77 6.93
CA ALA A 25 13.08 2.74 6.57
C ALA A 25 13.81 1.54 7.22
N HIS A 26 13.49 1.21 8.48
CA HIS A 26 13.98 0.01 9.14
C HIS A 26 13.52 -1.27 8.43
N LEU A 27 12.24 -1.36 8.01
CA LEU A 27 11.75 -2.50 7.21
C LEU A 27 12.54 -2.69 5.90
N MET A 28 12.83 -1.58 5.19
CA MET A 28 13.62 -1.62 3.95
C MET A 28 15.05 -2.13 4.16
N MET A 29 15.58 -2.04 5.38
CA MET A 29 16.89 -2.57 5.76
C MET A 29 16.82 -3.98 6.37
N GLY A 30 15.61 -4.54 6.51
CA GLY A 30 15.41 -5.83 7.17
C GLY A 30 15.47 -5.78 8.70
N ASP A 31 15.52 -4.60 9.29
CA ASP A 31 15.54 -4.41 10.73
C ASP A 31 14.13 -4.39 11.31
N LEU A 32 13.59 -5.59 11.55
CA LEU A 32 12.23 -5.76 12.10
C LEU A 32 12.10 -5.20 13.52
N GLU A 33 13.14 -5.27 14.34
CA GLU A 33 13.09 -4.77 15.72
C GLU A 33 13.09 -3.24 15.75
N GLY A 34 13.95 -2.59 14.97
CA GLY A 34 13.91 -1.14 14.81
C GLY A 34 12.59 -0.64 14.26
N ALA A 35 12.02 -1.35 13.27
CA ALA A 35 10.71 -1.05 12.72
C ALA A 35 9.60 -1.16 13.78
N ARG A 36 9.60 -2.24 14.58
CA ARG A 36 8.63 -2.45 15.66
C ARG A 36 8.63 -1.29 16.65
N LEU A 37 9.81 -0.90 17.15
CA LEU A 37 9.95 0.20 18.09
C LEU A 37 9.43 1.52 17.54
N CYS A 38 9.75 1.82 16.27
CA CYS A 38 9.26 3.02 15.60
C CYS A 38 7.73 3.02 15.44
N PHE A 39 7.14 1.90 14.99
CA PHE A 39 5.70 1.81 14.81
C PHE A 39 4.93 1.85 16.12
N GLU A 40 5.45 1.24 17.20
CA GLU A 40 4.88 1.37 18.55
C GLU A 40 4.91 2.84 19.04
N ALA A 41 5.99 3.57 18.74
CA ALA A 41 6.07 4.99 19.04
C ALA A 41 5.02 5.80 18.27
N ALA A 42 4.86 5.54 16.95
CA ALA A 42 3.84 6.17 16.12
C ALA A 42 2.42 5.88 16.64
N GLU A 43 2.15 4.63 17.03
CA GLU A 43 0.85 4.22 17.59
C GLU A 43 0.56 4.95 18.91
N LYS A 44 1.52 4.99 19.84
CA LYS A 44 1.39 5.70 21.11
C LYS A 44 1.14 7.19 20.92
N LYS A 45 1.87 7.83 19.99
CA LYS A 45 1.69 9.26 19.67
C LYS A 45 0.32 9.52 19.06
N THR A 46 -0.12 8.67 18.12
CA THR A 46 -1.47 8.80 17.52
C THR A 46 -2.57 8.58 18.57
N ALA A 47 -2.39 7.63 19.48
CA ALA A 47 -3.34 7.40 20.57
C ALA A 47 -3.40 8.59 21.55
N ALA A 48 -2.26 9.25 21.83
CA ALA A 48 -2.21 10.42 22.69
C ALA A 48 -2.98 11.64 22.13
N LEU A 49 -3.17 11.71 20.80
CA LEU A 49 -4.01 12.74 20.18
C LEU A 49 -5.50 12.55 20.48
N GLY A 50 -5.94 11.37 20.93
CA GLY A 50 -7.32 11.08 21.27
C GLY A 50 -8.27 11.37 20.12
N GLU A 51 -9.27 12.23 20.36
CA GLU A 51 -10.23 12.65 19.34
C GLU A 51 -9.64 13.58 18.27
N ALA A 52 -8.53 14.27 18.55
CA ALA A 52 -7.83 15.09 17.58
C ALA A 52 -7.10 14.29 16.49
N ALA A 53 -6.88 12.99 16.70
CA ALA A 53 -6.31 12.12 15.69
C ALA A 53 -7.27 12.01 14.49
N THR A 54 -6.76 12.30 13.30
CA THR A 54 -7.53 12.13 12.05
C THR A 54 -7.66 10.66 11.68
N GLU A 55 -8.69 10.32 10.90
CA GLU A 55 -8.85 8.96 10.37
C GLU A 55 -7.64 8.55 9.50
N ALA A 56 -7.03 9.49 8.78
CA ALA A 56 -5.82 9.25 8.02
C ALA A 56 -4.63 8.87 8.90
N GLN A 57 -4.46 9.48 10.09
CA GLN A 57 -3.42 9.11 11.05
C GLN A 57 -3.67 7.72 11.63
N ARG A 58 -4.92 7.41 11.99
CA ARG A 58 -5.33 6.07 12.47
C ARG A 58 -5.12 5.00 11.40
N GLY A 59 -5.50 5.29 10.15
CA GLY A 59 -5.27 4.40 9.01
C GLY A 59 -3.78 4.15 8.76
N ARG A 60 -2.93 5.17 8.90
CA ARG A 60 -1.47 5.03 8.76
C ARG A 60 -0.89 4.04 9.76
N VAL A 61 -1.26 4.14 11.04
CA VAL A 61 -0.80 3.20 12.09
C VAL A 61 -1.19 1.75 11.76
N LEU A 62 -2.42 1.55 11.28
CA LEU A 62 -2.89 0.22 10.88
C LEU A 62 -2.13 -0.31 9.66
N ARG A 63 -1.84 0.55 8.68
CA ARG A 63 -1.01 0.19 7.53
C ARG A 63 0.42 -0.17 7.95
N ASP A 64 1.05 0.64 8.81
CA ASP A 64 2.40 0.37 9.33
C ASP A 64 2.47 -0.99 10.03
N ARG A 65 1.42 -1.36 10.77
CA ARG A 65 1.27 -2.71 11.35
C ARG A 65 1.17 -3.78 10.27
N GLY A 66 0.43 -3.53 9.20
CA GLY A 66 0.33 -4.41 8.03
C GLY A 66 1.69 -4.60 7.35
N ASP A 67 2.44 -3.53 7.11
CA ASP A 67 3.77 -3.55 6.52
C ASP A 67 4.76 -4.36 7.39
N TYR A 68 4.68 -4.21 8.71
CA TYR A 68 5.48 -4.99 9.66
C TYR A 68 5.17 -6.49 9.57
N PHE A 69 3.90 -6.86 9.57
CA PHE A 69 3.49 -8.27 9.44
C PHE A 69 3.84 -8.86 8.08
N LEU A 70 3.67 -8.09 7.00
CA LEU A 70 4.03 -8.52 5.65
C LEU A 70 5.53 -8.83 5.53
N THR A 71 6.37 -7.92 6.03
CA THR A 71 7.83 -8.12 6.05
C THR A 71 8.24 -9.27 6.96
N GLY A 72 7.53 -9.49 8.06
CA GLY A 72 7.71 -10.60 8.98
C GLY A 72 7.08 -11.93 8.50
N LEU A 73 6.61 -12.00 7.24
CA LEU A 73 5.98 -13.17 6.60
C LEU A 73 4.71 -13.67 7.31
N ARG A 74 4.03 -12.79 8.02
CA ARG A 74 2.78 -13.06 8.74
C ARG A 74 1.59 -12.57 7.90
N PHE A 75 1.33 -13.27 6.81
CA PHE A 75 0.41 -12.81 5.77
C PHE A 75 -1.06 -12.68 6.22
N PRO A 76 -1.66 -13.60 7.00
CA PRO A 76 -3.03 -13.43 7.50
C PRO A 76 -3.19 -12.19 8.37
N GLU A 77 -2.22 -11.92 9.26
CA GLU A 77 -2.25 -10.73 10.13
C GLU A 77 -2.01 -9.46 9.32
N ALA A 78 -1.14 -9.49 8.31
CA ALA A 78 -0.94 -8.38 7.39
C ALA A 78 -2.24 -8.01 6.66
N ARG A 79 -2.95 -8.99 6.10
CA ARG A 79 -4.25 -8.80 5.44
C ARG A 79 -5.27 -8.16 6.37
N THR A 80 -5.36 -8.64 7.61
CA THR A 80 -6.27 -8.09 8.62
C THR A 80 -5.94 -6.63 8.93
N ALA A 81 -4.68 -6.29 9.11
CA ALA A 81 -4.23 -4.93 9.40
C ALA A 81 -4.48 -3.99 8.21
N PHE A 82 -4.19 -4.42 6.97
CA PHE A 82 -4.48 -3.62 5.78
C PHE A 82 -5.98 -3.43 5.55
N ALA A 83 -6.82 -4.44 5.81
CA ALA A 83 -8.27 -4.31 5.72
C ALA A 83 -8.78 -3.25 6.72
N ALA A 84 -8.27 -3.26 7.95
CA ALA A 84 -8.59 -2.24 8.94
C ALA A 84 -8.10 -0.84 8.53
N ALA A 85 -6.93 -0.73 7.90
CA ALA A 85 -6.42 0.54 7.37
C ALA A 85 -7.30 1.09 6.26
N MET A 86 -7.72 0.25 5.31
CA MET A 86 -8.64 0.62 4.22
C MET A 86 -10.00 1.08 4.73
N ALA A 87 -10.50 0.50 5.82
CA ALA A 87 -11.74 0.95 6.46
C ALA A 87 -11.65 2.36 7.06
N LYS A 88 -10.44 2.90 7.30
CA LYS A 88 -10.20 4.27 7.77
C LYS A 88 -10.02 5.28 6.64
N GLY A 89 -9.77 4.83 5.41
CA GLY A 89 -9.64 5.70 4.25
C GLY A 89 -9.63 4.90 2.96
N GLU A 90 -10.71 4.97 2.19
CA GLU A 90 -10.90 4.21 0.94
C GLU A 90 -9.78 4.41 -0.10
N THR A 91 -9.01 5.48 0.02
CA THR A 91 -7.98 5.89 -0.93
C THR A 91 -6.56 5.51 -0.50
N ASP A 92 -6.35 4.66 0.50
CA ASP A 92 -5.02 4.17 0.84
C ASP A 92 -4.56 3.10 -0.19
N VAL A 93 -3.98 3.61 -1.29
CA VAL A 93 -3.47 2.78 -2.38
C VAL A 93 -2.42 1.79 -1.89
N ALA A 94 -1.52 2.22 -1.00
CA ALA A 94 -0.47 1.36 -0.46
C ALA A 94 -1.04 0.20 0.36
N ALA A 95 -2.02 0.47 1.23
CA ALA A 95 -2.68 -0.58 1.99
C ALA A 95 -3.37 -1.61 1.08
N LYS A 96 -4.04 -1.13 0.01
CA LYS A 96 -4.73 -2.02 -0.94
C LYS A 96 -3.74 -2.88 -1.73
N VAL A 97 -2.67 -2.29 -2.25
CA VAL A 97 -1.63 -3.02 -3.00
C VAL A 97 -0.91 -4.03 -2.11
N ASN A 98 -0.51 -3.62 -0.90
CA ASN A 98 0.19 -4.51 0.03
C ASN A 98 -0.72 -5.62 0.56
N SER A 99 -2.03 -5.35 0.73
CA SER A 99 -3.03 -6.39 1.02
C SER A 99 -3.14 -7.43 -0.10
N ALA A 100 -3.10 -6.97 -1.37
CA ALA A 100 -3.10 -7.87 -2.50
C ALA A 100 -1.82 -8.71 -2.56
N VAL A 101 -0.66 -8.13 -2.26
CA VAL A 101 0.61 -8.87 -2.15
C VAL A 101 0.54 -9.91 -1.02
N ALA A 102 0.05 -9.52 0.17
CA ALA A 102 -0.13 -10.45 1.28
C ALA A 102 -1.07 -11.61 0.91
N ALA A 103 -2.13 -11.34 0.15
CA ALA A 103 -3.06 -12.36 -0.32
C ALA A 103 -2.39 -13.38 -1.28
N VAL A 104 -1.47 -12.93 -2.15
CA VAL A 104 -0.68 -13.84 -3.00
C VAL A 104 0.12 -14.83 -2.16
N TYR A 105 0.86 -14.32 -1.17
CA TYR A 105 1.69 -15.16 -0.30
C TYR A 105 0.86 -16.04 0.66
N ASP A 106 -0.38 -15.63 0.97
CA ASP A 106 -1.35 -16.42 1.74
C ASP A 106 -2.08 -17.48 0.86
N GLY A 107 -1.79 -17.53 -0.43
CA GLY A 107 -2.37 -18.46 -1.39
C GLY A 107 -3.73 -18.04 -1.96
N ASP A 108 -4.23 -16.87 -1.62
CA ASP A 108 -5.53 -16.36 -2.06
C ASP A 108 -5.38 -15.42 -3.28
N LEU A 109 -5.03 -16.02 -4.42
CA LEU A 109 -4.80 -15.31 -5.67
C LEU A 109 -6.07 -14.58 -6.19
N ASN A 110 -7.24 -15.12 -5.93
CA ASN A 110 -8.50 -14.52 -6.38
C ASN A 110 -8.80 -13.23 -5.64
N SER A 111 -8.62 -13.19 -4.31
CA SER A 111 -8.75 -11.97 -3.53
C SER A 111 -7.70 -10.93 -3.92
N SER A 112 -6.46 -11.36 -4.18
CA SER A 112 -5.41 -10.47 -4.66
C SER A 112 -5.80 -9.78 -5.98
N ARG A 113 -6.26 -10.57 -6.95
CA ARG A 113 -6.76 -10.07 -8.22
C ARG A 113 -7.91 -9.08 -8.04
N ALA A 114 -8.93 -9.46 -7.27
CA ALA A 114 -10.11 -8.62 -7.03
C ALA A 114 -9.76 -7.28 -6.36
N LEU A 115 -8.82 -7.28 -5.40
CA LEU A 115 -8.33 -6.06 -4.77
C LEU A 115 -7.70 -5.08 -5.77
N LEU A 116 -6.83 -5.57 -6.65
CA LEU A 116 -6.16 -4.72 -7.62
C LEU A 116 -7.11 -4.25 -8.74
N GLU A 117 -7.95 -5.14 -9.27
CA GLU A 117 -8.94 -4.78 -10.29
C GLU A 117 -9.96 -3.75 -9.75
N SER A 118 -10.45 -3.93 -8.52
CA SER A 118 -11.36 -2.95 -7.88
C SER A 118 -10.69 -1.58 -7.68
N GLY A 119 -9.38 -1.57 -7.40
CA GLY A 119 -8.63 -0.32 -7.31
C GLY A 119 -8.56 0.42 -8.63
N LEU A 120 -8.30 -0.29 -9.74
CA LEU A 120 -8.31 0.29 -11.08
C LEU A 120 -9.72 0.75 -11.50
N ALA A 121 -10.76 -0.02 -11.19
CA ALA A 121 -12.13 0.35 -11.51
C ALA A 121 -12.56 1.68 -10.85
N ASN A 122 -12.08 1.95 -9.63
CA ASN A 122 -12.37 3.20 -8.93
C ASN A 122 -11.76 4.43 -9.61
N VAL A 123 -10.75 4.26 -10.47
CA VAL A 123 -10.13 5.38 -11.21
C VAL A 123 -11.06 5.94 -12.28
N VAL A 124 -11.94 5.11 -12.86
CA VAL A 124 -12.84 5.50 -13.95
C VAL A 124 -13.75 6.68 -13.56
N ASN A 125 -14.24 6.65 -12.32
CA ASN A 125 -15.17 7.64 -11.79
C ASN A 125 -14.47 8.72 -10.94
N ALA A 126 -13.13 8.71 -10.92
CA ALA A 126 -12.35 9.61 -10.08
C ALA A 126 -12.02 10.91 -10.82
N ASP A 127 -12.19 12.04 -10.16
CA ASP A 127 -11.72 13.33 -10.66
C ASP A 127 -10.21 13.29 -10.97
N VAL A 128 -9.77 14.16 -11.90
CA VAL A 128 -8.36 14.24 -12.35
C VAL A 128 -7.37 14.39 -11.19
N ASN A 129 -7.78 15.09 -10.12
CA ASN A 129 -6.97 15.32 -8.92
C ASN A 129 -7.22 14.29 -7.80
N SER A 130 -8.02 13.25 -8.07
CA SER A 130 -8.35 12.25 -7.05
C SER A 130 -7.15 11.39 -6.70
N LYS A 131 -6.99 11.11 -5.39
CA LYS A 131 -6.00 10.14 -4.89
C LYS A 131 -6.20 8.73 -5.48
N ALA A 132 -7.40 8.39 -5.97
CA ALA A 132 -7.66 7.13 -6.64
C ALA A 132 -6.78 6.95 -7.89
N ARG A 133 -6.41 8.04 -8.58
CA ARG A 133 -5.51 7.98 -9.74
C ARG A 133 -4.09 7.50 -9.40
N ALA A 134 -3.66 7.62 -8.14
CA ALA A 134 -2.40 7.04 -7.68
C ALA A 134 -2.38 5.50 -7.78
N PHE A 135 -3.56 4.87 -8.01
CA PHE A 135 -3.63 3.44 -8.30
C PHE A 135 -3.10 3.10 -9.71
N ILE A 136 -3.03 4.08 -10.62
CA ILE A 136 -2.36 3.91 -11.91
C ILE A 136 -0.86 4.05 -11.67
N SER A 137 -0.21 2.93 -11.35
CA SER A 137 1.22 2.90 -11.08
C SER A 137 1.88 1.66 -11.69
N PRO A 138 3.15 1.75 -12.07
CA PRO A 138 3.88 0.60 -12.62
C PRO A 138 3.85 -0.63 -11.71
N SER A 139 3.84 -0.46 -10.39
CA SER A 139 3.77 -1.56 -9.43
C SER A 139 2.43 -2.30 -9.50
N VAL A 140 1.31 -1.60 -9.61
CA VAL A 140 -0.01 -2.21 -9.76
C VAL A 140 -0.09 -3.01 -11.07
N VAL A 141 0.39 -2.42 -12.18
CA VAL A 141 0.40 -3.09 -13.49
C VAL A 141 1.25 -4.35 -13.48
N LYS A 142 2.47 -4.29 -12.91
CA LYS A 142 3.34 -5.46 -12.79
C LYS A 142 2.73 -6.55 -11.90
N ASN A 143 2.13 -6.19 -10.78
CA ASN A 143 1.46 -7.15 -9.91
C ASN A 143 0.27 -7.81 -10.61
N LEU A 144 -0.58 -7.05 -11.33
CA LEU A 144 -1.69 -7.61 -12.08
C LEU A 144 -1.21 -8.51 -13.23
N ASN A 145 -0.16 -8.13 -13.96
CA ASN A 145 0.43 -8.98 -14.98
C ASN A 145 0.81 -10.36 -14.43
N SER A 146 1.47 -10.37 -13.27
CA SER A 146 1.86 -11.63 -12.60
C SER A 146 0.64 -12.44 -12.14
N ILE A 147 -0.37 -11.78 -11.58
CA ILE A 147 -1.58 -12.45 -11.11
C ILE A 147 -2.42 -13.01 -12.27
N TYR A 148 -2.48 -12.31 -13.41
CA TYR A 148 -3.19 -12.81 -14.58
C TYR A 148 -2.55 -14.09 -15.14
N GLU A 149 -1.22 -14.21 -15.11
CA GLU A 149 -0.54 -15.47 -15.48
C GLU A 149 -1.00 -16.66 -14.64
N LEU A 150 -1.33 -16.40 -13.37
CA LEU A 150 -1.67 -17.44 -12.41
C LEU A 150 -3.18 -17.73 -12.32
N THR A 151 -4.03 -16.75 -12.70
CA THR A 151 -5.48 -16.82 -12.40
C THR A 151 -6.38 -16.67 -13.62
N ALA A 152 -5.91 -16.06 -14.70
CA ALA A 152 -6.77 -15.80 -15.84
C ALA A 152 -6.86 -17.01 -16.77
N ARG A 153 -8.06 -17.25 -17.31
CA ARG A 153 -8.26 -18.30 -18.33
C ARG A 153 -7.49 -17.98 -19.63
N SER A 154 -7.38 -16.70 -19.98
CA SER A 154 -6.58 -16.20 -21.09
C SER A 154 -5.73 -15.02 -20.57
N PRO A 155 -4.51 -15.28 -20.07
CA PRO A 155 -3.64 -14.22 -19.53
C PRO A 155 -3.35 -13.12 -20.54
N ALA A 156 -3.10 -13.46 -21.81
CA ALA A 156 -2.80 -12.49 -22.85
C ALA A 156 -3.96 -11.53 -23.13
N GLU A 157 -5.21 -12.02 -23.09
CA GLU A 157 -6.39 -11.15 -23.27
C GLU A 157 -6.60 -10.24 -22.05
N ALA A 158 -6.46 -10.79 -20.83
CA ALA A 158 -6.60 -10.02 -19.61
C ALA A 158 -5.57 -8.88 -19.52
N LYS A 159 -4.29 -9.17 -19.82
CA LYS A 159 -3.23 -8.17 -19.89
C LYS A 159 -3.48 -7.13 -20.97
N ARG A 160 -3.93 -7.53 -22.14
CA ARG A 160 -4.26 -6.59 -23.24
C ARG A 160 -5.37 -5.65 -22.81
N ALA A 161 -6.47 -6.17 -22.27
CA ALA A 161 -7.58 -5.34 -21.79
C ALA A 161 -7.14 -4.35 -20.69
N MET A 162 -6.31 -4.79 -19.74
CA MET A 162 -5.74 -3.91 -18.73
C MET A 162 -4.83 -2.83 -19.36
N ASN A 163 -3.95 -3.21 -20.27
CA ASN A 163 -3.03 -2.26 -20.93
C ASN A 163 -3.80 -1.22 -21.75
N ASP A 164 -4.84 -1.62 -22.46
CA ASP A 164 -5.69 -0.70 -23.21
C ASP A 164 -6.44 0.27 -22.29
N PHE A 165 -6.93 -0.23 -21.14
CA PHE A 165 -7.50 0.62 -20.10
C PHE A 165 -6.48 1.64 -19.55
N ILE A 166 -5.29 1.18 -19.18
CA ILE A 166 -4.23 2.05 -18.63
C ILE A 166 -3.85 3.15 -19.62
N LYS A 167 -3.73 2.84 -20.93
CA LYS A 167 -3.44 3.84 -21.98
C LYS A 167 -4.48 4.97 -22.04
N LEU A 168 -5.74 4.67 -21.70
CA LEU A 168 -6.81 5.67 -21.72
C LEU A 168 -6.79 6.60 -20.50
N VAL A 169 -6.29 6.13 -19.35
CA VAL A 169 -6.43 6.82 -18.07
C VAL A 169 -5.09 7.24 -17.45
N ALA A 170 -3.97 6.74 -17.94
CA ALA A 170 -2.65 7.04 -17.40
C ALA A 170 -2.26 8.52 -17.65
N PRO A 171 -1.51 9.13 -16.73
CA PRO A 171 -0.90 10.43 -16.95
C PRO A 171 0.18 10.35 -18.05
N GLU A 172 0.53 11.52 -18.63
CA GLU A 172 1.48 11.60 -19.75
C GLU A 172 2.89 11.08 -19.39
N ASP A 173 3.28 11.17 -18.13
CA ASP A 173 4.58 10.72 -17.60
C ASP A 173 4.60 9.26 -17.13
N PHE A 174 3.53 8.51 -17.41
CA PHE A 174 3.44 7.11 -16.98
C PHE A 174 4.47 6.23 -17.71
N ASP A 175 5.22 5.44 -16.92
CA ASP A 175 6.19 4.47 -17.45
C ASP A 175 5.49 3.28 -18.12
N VAL A 176 5.34 3.38 -19.46
CA VAL A 176 4.71 2.33 -20.30
C VAL A 176 5.54 1.05 -20.41
N THR A 177 6.81 1.04 -19.98
CA THR A 177 7.65 -0.17 -20.04
C THR A 177 7.13 -1.29 -19.13
N CYS A 178 6.36 -0.93 -18.10
CA CYS A 178 5.71 -1.91 -17.22
C CYS A 178 4.59 -2.70 -17.88
N MET A 179 4.08 -2.24 -19.04
CA MET A 179 3.03 -2.89 -19.82
C MET A 179 3.56 -3.96 -20.78
N ALA A 180 4.89 -4.11 -20.92
CA ALA A 180 5.47 -5.14 -21.76
C ALA A 180 5.06 -6.52 -21.26
N THR A 181 4.46 -7.30 -22.14
CA THR A 181 3.93 -8.65 -21.91
C THR A 181 5.01 -9.71 -22.02
#